data_661af95aeed571456609887483ad879f
#
_entry.id   661af95aeed571456609887483ad879f
#
_cell.length_a   1.000
_cell.length_b   1.000
_cell.length_c   1.000
_cell.angle_alpha   90.00
_cell.angle_beta   90.00
_cell.angle_gamma   90.00
#
_symmetry.space_group_name_H-M   'P 1'
#
loop_
_entity.id
_entity.type
_entity.pdbx_description
1 polymer ?
#
loop_
_entity_poly.entity_id
_entity_poly.type
_entity_poly.pdbx_seq_one_letter_code
_entity_poly.pdbx_strand_id
1 'polypeptide(L)'
;CAAGLIFGRAGEPEYADGIVTRADVVALRRKVVAVVDDTIDEASADVTAVLRDGCRVHVFVEHAIGSLQRPMSDAALERKFSDQAVPVIGAARTAALVAACWRLGQMADVRELTALATP
;
A
#
# COMPACT_ATOMS: atom_id res chain seq x y z
N CYS A 1 -10.79 1.26 2.90
CA CYS A 1 -11.12 2.34 3.86
C CYS A 1 -10.96 1.88 5.32
N ALA A 2 -11.73 0.85 5.82
CA ALA A 2 -11.77 0.51 7.25
C ALA A 2 -10.40 0.16 7.83
N ALA A 3 -9.62 -0.71 7.17
CA ALA A 3 -8.26 -1.06 7.61
C ALA A 3 -7.34 0.17 7.66
N GLY A 4 -7.36 1.00 6.61
CA GLY A 4 -6.56 2.23 6.58
C GLY A 4 -6.89 3.21 7.71
N LEU A 5 -8.17 3.34 8.07
CA LEU A 5 -8.60 4.21 9.18
C LEU A 5 -8.20 3.66 10.56
N ILE A 6 -8.22 2.33 10.75
CA ILE A 6 -7.90 1.70 12.04
C ILE A 6 -6.39 1.60 12.26
N PHE A 7 -5.64 1.22 11.22
CA PHE A 7 -4.20 0.90 11.32
C PHE A 7 -3.29 2.02 10.78
N GLY A 8 -3.84 3.06 10.15
CA GLY A 8 -3.07 4.11 9.48
C GLY A 8 -2.35 3.64 8.22
N ARG A 9 -2.57 2.39 7.80
CA ARG A 9 -1.99 1.76 6.61
C ARG A 9 -2.92 0.68 6.07
N ALA A 10 -2.70 0.26 4.83
CA ALA A 10 -3.49 -0.76 4.15
C ALA A 10 -2.58 -1.58 3.21
N GLY A 11 -1.56 -2.20 3.79
CA GLY A 11 -0.66 -3.15 3.14
C GLY A 11 -1.20 -4.59 3.22
N GLU A 12 -0.46 -5.54 2.69
CA GLU A 12 -0.84 -6.95 2.68
C GLU A 12 -1.22 -7.50 4.07
N PRO A 13 -0.46 -7.22 5.17
CA PRO A 13 -0.79 -7.72 6.49
C PRO A 13 -2.19 -7.29 6.98
N GLU A 14 -2.65 -6.10 6.61
CA GLU A 14 -3.96 -5.58 7.02
C GLU A 14 -5.13 -6.24 6.26
N TYR A 15 -4.84 -7.01 5.21
CA TYR A 15 -5.82 -7.80 4.46
C TYR A 15 -5.82 -9.29 4.81
N ALA A 16 -4.97 -9.74 5.74
CA ALA A 16 -5.00 -11.11 6.23
C ALA A 16 -6.37 -11.46 6.84
N ASP A 17 -6.82 -12.71 6.69
CA ASP A 17 -8.14 -13.18 7.12
C ASP A 17 -8.45 -12.84 8.58
N GLY A 18 -7.49 -13.00 9.49
CA GLY A 18 -7.64 -12.66 10.90
C GLY A 18 -7.83 -11.16 11.17
N ILE A 19 -7.43 -10.30 10.25
CA ILE A 19 -7.59 -8.84 10.36
C ILE A 19 -8.90 -8.39 9.74
N VAL A 20 -9.21 -8.84 8.51
CA VAL A 20 -10.43 -8.38 7.80
C VAL A 20 -11.72 -8.86 8.45
N THR A 21 -11.64 -9.94 9.25
CA THR A 21 -12.77 -10.50 10.01
C THR A 21 -12.89 -9.97 11.44
N ARG A 22 -11.94 -9.15 11.92
CA ARG A 22 -12.02 -8.52 13.24
C ARG A 22 -13.31 -7.72 13.40
N ALA A 23 -13.93 -7.80 14.56
CA ALA A 23 -15.23 -7.18 14.83
C ALA A 23 -15.21 -5.65 14.62
N ASP A 24 -14.14 -4.97 15.01
CA ASP A 24 -13.97 -3.51 14.82
C ASP A 24 -13.82 -3.13 13.34
N VAL A 25 -13.03 -3.90 12.56
CA VAL A 25 -12.86 -3.72 11.12
C VAL A 25 -14.18 -3.94 10.40
N VAL A 26 -14.89 -5.01 10.73
CA VAL A 26 -16.21 -5.32 10.15
C VAL A 26 -17.24 -4.24 10.51
N ALA A 27 -17.28 -3.79 11.76
CA ALA A 27 -18.18 -2.74 12.22
C ALA A 27 -17.94 -1.41 11.49
N LEU A 28 -16.67 -1.03 11.27
CA LEU A 28 -16.33 0.18 10.53
C LEU A 28 -16.61 0.02 9.03
N ARG A 29 -16.30 -1.14 8.44
CA ARG A 29 -16.57 -1.44 7.03
C ARG A 29 -18.06 -1.29 6.69
N ARG A 30 -18.95 -1.71 7.59
CA ARG A 30 -20.41 -1.60 7.40
C ARG A 30 -20.91 -0.15 7.38
N LYS A 31 -20.12 0.80 7.85
CA LYS A 31 -20.44 2.25 7.83
C LYS A 31 -19.95 2.94 6.55
N VAL A 32 -19.14 2.27 5.76
CA VAL A 32 -18.63 2.83 4.49
C VAL A 32 -19.72 2.71 3.45
N VAL A 33 -20.10 3.83 2.87
CA VAL A 33 -21.05 3.92 1.75
C VAL A 33 -20.24 4.35 0.52
N ALA A 34 -20.28 3.54 -0.52
CA ALA A 34 -19.70 3.89 -1.81
C ALA A 34 -20.80 4.50 -2.69
N VAL A 35 -20.51 5.64 -3.27
CA VAL A 35 -21.38 6.35 -4.21
C VAL A 35 -20.63 6.47 -5.52
N VAL A 36 -21.27 6.08 -6.63
CA VAL A 36 -20.73 6.31 -7.97
C VAL A 36 -21.01 7.75 -8.35
N ASP A 37 -19.97 8.46 -8.80
CA ASP A 37 -20.07 9.84 -9.27
C ASP A 37 -19.35 9.94 -10.62
N ASP A 38 -20.12 10.05 -11.69
CA ASP A 38 -19.61 10.11 -13.06
C ASP A 38 -18.92 11.44 -13.38
N THR A 39 -18.91 12.39 -12.44
CA THR A 39 -18.25 13.70 -12.62
C THR A 39 -16.78 13.71 -12.18
N ILE A 40 -16.32 12.67 -11.49
CA ILE A 40 -14.92 12.52 -11.07
C ILE A 40 -14.23 11.46 -11.90
N ASP A 41 -12.92 11.65 -12.13
CA ASP A 41 -12.08 10.73 -12.89
C ASP A 41 -11.98 9.37 -12.15
N GLU A 42 -11.90 8.27 -12.91
CA GLU A 42 -11.77 6.92 -12.37
C GLU A 42 -10.52 6.70 -11.51
N ALA A 43 -9.46 7.51 -11.73
CA ALA A 43 -8.23 7.49 -10.94
C ALA A 43 -8.33 8.32 -9.65
N SER A 44 -9.44 9.05 -9.46
CA SER A 44 -9.66 9.95 -8.33
C SER A 44 -10.53 9.32 -7.25
N ALA A 45 -10.47 9.87 -6.05
CA ALA A 45 -11.36 9.47 -4.96
C ALA A 45 -11.75 10.70 -4.12
N ASP A 46 -13.06 10.84 -3.89
CA ASP A 46 -13.64 11.80 -2.95
C ASP A 46 -14.10 11.07 -1.70
N VAL A 47 -13.53 11.40 -0.55
CA VAL A 47 -13.82 10.71 0.70
C VAL A 47 -14.23 11.69 1.77
N THR A 48 -15.42 11.49 2.35
CA THR A 48 -15.87 12.23 3.52
C THR A 48 -16.07 11.28 4.70
N ALA A 49 -15.38 11.55 5.82
CA ALA A 49 -15.60 10.88 7.08
C ALA A 49 -16.39 11.79 8.03
N VAL A 50 -17.48 11.25 8.61
CA VAL A 50 -18.23 11.92 9.67
C VAL A 50 -17.83 11.34 11.00
N LEU A 51 -17.24 12.15 11.87
CA LEU A 51 -16.78 11.75 13.19
C LEU A 51 -17.95 11.67 14.19
N ARG A 52 -17.69 11.10 15.38
CA ARG A 52 -18.72 10.91 16.41
C ARG A 52 -19.29 12.22 16.98
N ASP A 53 -18.50 13.28 16.96
CA ASP A 53 -18.89 14.64 17.38
C ASP A 53 -19.61 15.42 16.28
N GLY A 54 -19.84 14.79 15.10
CA GLY A 54 -20.46 15.42 13.95
C GLY A 54 -19.49 16.18 13.06
N CYS A 55 -18.21 16.29 13.41
CA CYS A 55 -17.21 16.90 12.56
C CYS A 55 -17.05 16.10 11.25
N ARG A 56 -16.89 16.81 10.14
CA ARG A 56 -16.69 16.21 8.81
C ARG A 56 -15.27 16.45 8.36
N VAL A 57 -14.58 15.37 8.03
CA VAL A 57 -13.25 15.40 7.41
C VAL A 57 -13.42 15.00 5.95
N HIS A 58 -13.05 15.88 5.04
CA HIS A 58 -13.15 15.66 3.59
C HIS A 58 -11.76 15.63 2.97
N VAL A 59 -11.51 14.68 2.10
CA VAL A 59 -10.28 14.55 1.33
C VAL A 59 -10.62 14.17 -0.10
N PHE A 60 -10.17 14.97 -1.04
CA PHE A 60 -10.14 14.64 -2.46
C PHE A 60 -8.74 14.20 -2.86
N VAL A 61 -8.63 13.04 -3.47
CA VAL A 61 -7.39 12.49 -4.02
C VAL A 61 -7.52 12.47 -5.53
N GLU A 62 -6.88 13.41 -6.19
CA GLU A 62 -6.88 13.51 -7.65
C GLU A 62 -6.09 12.37 -8.29
N HIS A 63 -4.92 12.06 -7.74
CA HIS A 63 -4.07 11.00 -8.26
C HIS A 63 -3.53 10.10 -7.14
N ALA A 64 -3.65 8.80 -7.33
CA ALA A 64 -3.09 7.81 -6.39
C ALA A 64 -1.56 7.91 -6.34
N ILE A 65 -0.98 7.67 -5.16
CA ILE A 65 0.47 7.54 -5.01
C ILE A 65 0.96 6.34 -5.83
N GLY A 66 1.96 6.57 -6.68
CA GLY A 66 2.50 5.58 -7.62
C GLY A 66 1.93 5.70 -9.04
N SER A 67 1.04 6.67 -9.29
CA SER A 67 0.64 7.05 -10.65
C SER A 67 1.74 7.86 -11.35
N LEU A 68 1.59 8.10 -12.65
CA LEU A 68 2.50 8.96 -13.41
C LEU A 68 2.51 10.39 -12.90
N GLN A 69 1.36 10.90 -12.46
CA GLN A 69 1.19 12.26 -11.95
C GLN A 69 1.69 12.40 -10.50
N ARG A 70 1.72 11.29 -9.75
CA ARG A 70 2.18 11.26 -8.36
C ARG A 70 3.10 10.07 -8.11
N PRO A 71 4.30 10.06 -8.70
CA PRO A 71 5.25 8.95 -8.59
C PRO A 71 5.70 8.74 -7.14
N MET A 72 6.03 7.50 -6.82
CA MET A 72 6.68 7.19 -5.55
C MET A 72 8.13 7.67 -5.58
N SER A 73 8.63 8.15 -4.44
CA SER A 73 10.07 8.33 -4.25
C SER A 73 10.77 6.97 -4.15
N ASP A 74 12.07 6.92 -4.45
CA ASP A 74 12.90 5.71 -4.31
C ASP A 74 12.77 5.10 -2.91
N ALA A 75 12.87 5.93 -1.87
CA ALA A 75 12.70 5.49 -0.48
C ALA A 75 11.30 4.93 -0.17
N ALA A 76 10.24 5.44 -0.82
CA ALA A 76 8.89 4.90 -0.68
C ALA A 76 8.73 3.57 -1.42
N LEU A 77 9.37 3.43 -2.59
CA LEU A 77 9.40 2.19 -3.37
C LEU A 77 10.17 1.10 -2.62
N GLU A 78 11.34 1.41 -2.08
CA GLU A 78 12.13 0.50 -1.26
C GLU A 78 11.38 0.03 -0.01
N ARG A 79 10.69 0.94 0.68
CA ARG A 79 9.84 0.56 1.82
C ARG A 79 8.73 -0.38 1.41
N LYS A 80 7.99 -0.05 0.35
CA LYS A 80 6.91 -0.91 -0.16
C LYS A 80 7.41 -2.31 -0.49
N PHE A 81 8.57 -2.41 -1.13
CA PHE A 81 9.19 -3.70 -1.44
C PHE A 81 9.62 -4.43 -0.16
N SER A 82 10.29 -3.73 0.77
CA SER A 82 10.79 -4.32 2.02
C SER A 82 9.66 -4.83 2.91
N ASP A 83 8.54 -4.11 3.00
CA ASP A 83 7.38 -4.54 3.79
C ASP A 83 6.82 -5.90 3.32
N GLN A 84 6.97 -6.22 2.04
CA GLN A 84 6.52 -7.48 1.45
C GLN A 84 7.60 -8.56 1.44
N ALA A 85 8.86 -8.19 1.18
CA ALA A 85 9.95 -9.14 1.01
C ALA A 85 10.54 -9.65 2.34
N VAL A 86 10.66 -8.77 3.34
CA VAL A 86 11.25 -9.13 4.65
C VAL A 86 10.58 -10.33 5.32
N PRO A 87 9.24 -10.45 5.36
CA PRO A 87 8.58 -11.62 5.92
C PRO A 87 8.89 -12.94 5.20
N VAL A 88 9.29 -12.88 3.92
CA VAL A 88 9.50 -14.05 3.07
C VAL A 88 10.97 -14.47 3.02
N ILE A 89 11.88 -13.52 2.75
CA ILE A 89 13.30 -13.80 2.51
C ILE A 89 14.23 -13.23 3.59
N GLY A 90 13.68 -12.56 4.60
CA GLY A 90 14.44 -11.94 5.68
C GLY A 90 15.09 -10.61 5.32
N ALA A 91 15.41 -9.80 6.34
CA ALA A 91 15.88 -8.42 6.17
C ALA A 91 17.22 -8.31 5.41
N ALA A 92 18.18 -9.18 5.72
CA ALA A 92 19.51 -9.12 5.09
C ALA A 92 19.43 -9.40 3.58
N ARG A 93 18.66 -10.42 3.18
CA ARG A 93 18.48 -10.79 1.77
C ARG A 93 17.65 -9.75 1.03
N THR A 94 16.62 -9.18 1.67
CA THR A 94 15.84 -8.07 1.13
C THR A 94 16.72 -6.87 0.82
N ALA A 95 17.59 -6.46 1.74
CA ALA A 95 18.51 -5.34 1.53
C ALA A 95 19.49 -5.61 0.37
N ALA A 96 20.02 -6.84 0.28
CA ALA A 96 20.88 -7.24 -0.83
C ALA A 96 20.14 -7.21 -2.17
N LEU A 97 18.90 -7.66 -2.20
CA LEU A 97 18.04 -7.67 -3.39
C LEU A 97 17.70 -6.25 -3.85
N VAL A 98 17.34 -5.33 -2.94
CA VAL A 98 17.14 -3.90 -3.25
C VAL A 98 18.40 -3.31 -3.89
N ALA A 99 19.56 -3.51 -3.27
CA ALA A 99 20.83 -3.02 -3.82
C ALA A 99 21.17 -3.62 -5.19
N ALA A 100 20.82 -4.88 -5.43
CA ALA A 100 20.99 -5.52 -6.72
C ALA A 100 20.03 -4.95 -7.79
N CYS A 101 18.77 -4.70 -7.43
CA CYS A 101 17.78 -4.08 -8.33
C CYS A 101 18.26 -2.70 -8.83
N TRP A 102 18.79 -1.85 -7.94
CA TRP A 102 19.30 -0.53 -8.32
C TRP A 102 20.53 -0.59 -9.25
N ARG A 103 21.25 -1.72 -9.25
CA ARG A 103 22.40 -1.97 -10.12
C ARG A 103 22.10 -2.86 -11.32
N LEU A 104 20.83 -3.16 -11.58
CA LEU A 104 20.42 -4.14 -12.61
C LEU A 104 21.09 -3.88 -13.97
N GLY A 105 21.13 -2.62 -14.42
CA GLY A 105 21.76 -2.24 -15.69
C GLY A 105 23.29 -2.44 -15.75
N GLN A 106 23.94 -2.74 -14.63
CA GLN A 106 25.39 -2.97 -14.52
C GLN A 106 25.73 -4.44 -14.22
N MET A 107 24.72 -5.30 -14.06
CA MET A 107 24.92 -6.72 -13.75
C MET A 107 25.32 -7.49 -15.01
N ALA A 108 26.33 -8.34 -14.87
CA ALA A 108 26.74 -9.23 -15.94
C ALA A 108 25.78 -10.42 -16.11
N ASP A 109 25.10 -10.83 -15.05
CA ASP A 109 24.21 -11.99 -15.04
C ASP A 109 23.00 -11.77 -14.13
N VAL A 110 21.81 -11.70 -14.72
CA VAL A 110 20.55 -11.52 -14.00
C VAL A 110 20.21 -12.69 -13.05
N ARG A 111 20.84 -13.84 -13.21
CA ARG A 111 20.67 -14.99 -12.29
C ARG A 111 21.09 -14.68 -10.86
N GLU A 112 22.02 -13.74 -10.67
CA GLU A 112 22.37 -13.25 -9.33
C GLU A 112 21.18 -12.62 -8.63
N LEU A 113 20.35 -11.84 -9.35
CA LEU A 113 19.14 -11.23 -8.80
C LEU A 113 18.13 -12.30 -8.39
N THR A 114 17.87 -13.27 -9.28
CA THR A 114 16.88 -14.32 -9.01
C THR A 114 17.29 -15.23 -7.84
N ALA A 115 18.60 -15.48 -7.67
CA ALA A 115 19.14 -16.22 -6.53
C ALA A 115 18.88 -15.50 -5.18
N LEU A 116 18.95 -14.16 -5.16
CA LEU A 116 18.61 -13.37 -3.96
C LEU A 116 17.11 -13.37 -3.66
N ALA A 117 16.27 -13.50 -4.68
CA ALA A 117 14.81 -13.51 -4.53
C ALA A 117 14.23 -14.87 -4.10
N THR A 118 15.02 -15.95 -4.13
CA THR A 118 14.56 -17.28 -3.73
C THR A 118 14.63 -17.43 -2.21
N PRO A 119 13.55 -17.91 -1.52
CA PRO A 119 13.51 -18.15 -0.08
C PRO A 119 14.56 -19.14 0.42
#